data_cd6072ba5853ee1ca0a0466527524d39
#
_entry.id   cd6072ba5853ee1ca0a0466527524d39
#
_cell.length_a   1.000
_cell.length_b   1.000
_cell.length_c   1.000
_cell.angle_alpha   90.00
_cell.angle_beta   90.00
_cell.angle_gamma   90.00
#
_symmetry.space_group_name_H-M   'P 1'
#
loop_
_entity.id
_entity.type
_entity.pdbx_description
1 polymer ?
#
loop_
_entity_poly.entity_id
_entity_poly.type
_entity_poly.pdbx_seq_one_letter_code
_entity_poly.pdbx_strand_id
1 'polypeptide(L)'
;MRRHQLLVRWSLTCLLALVGLSISTPALAQDDARGPRLVRAVKGTVLDPTTYAPALLSYDSTMRDWDTSQPFFRNGFVEKNARFTVTGLSYGQAIGYEAGRTQILKDALSVLEVSAVQNLSERLVEQALLRRFPEHQKMVKAIGWVERMSVASLMSYRLAGPHYRQWRENDALASALGYR
;
A
#
# COMPACT_ATOMS: atom_id res chain seq x y z
N MET A 1 -11.56 1.75 -16.17
CA MET A 1 -10.73 2.64 -15.35
C MET A 1 -11.50 3.43 -14.28
N ARG A 2 -12.72 3.92 -14.48
CA ARG A 2 -13.47 4.72 -13.48
C ARG A 2 -13.86 3.98 -12.19
N ARG A 3 -14.11 2.67 -12.19
CA ARG A 3 -14.56 1.91 -11.02
C ARG A 3 -13.50 1.73 -9.92
N HIS A 4 -12.22 1.52 -10.27
CA HIS A 4 -11.15 1.39 -9.26
C HIS A 4 -10.82 2.72 -8.57
N GLN A 5 -10.84 3.82 -9.30
CA GLN A 5 -10.64 5.14 -8.70
C GLN A 5 -11.81 5.55 -7.78
N LEU A 6 -13.03 5.09 -8.09
CA LEU A 6 -14.19 5.30 -7.23
C LEU A 6 -14.04 4.52 -5.90
N LEU A 7 -13.64 3.25 -5.94
CA LEU A 7 -13.47 2.44 -4.72
C LEU A 7 -12.40 3.01 -3.78
N VAL A 8 -11.25 3.47 -4.32
CA VAL A 8 -10.21 4.12 -3.50
C VAL A 8 -10.69 5.44 -2.92
N ARG A 9 -11.44 6.24 -3.70
CA ARG A 9 -12.02 7.51 -3.20
C ARG A 9 -13.07 7.27 -2.14
N TRP A 10 -13.93 6.25 -2.27
CA TRP A 10 -14.95 5.90 -1.27
C TRP A 10 -14.32 5.37 0.02
N SER A 11 -13.25 4.57 -0.07
CA SER A 11 -12.51 4.09 1.11
C SER A 11 -11.86 5.26 1.86
N LEU A 12 -11.25 6.21 1.15
CA LEU A 12 -10.65 7.40 1.77
C LEU A 12 -11.72 8.33 2.37
N THR A 13 -12.84 8.49 1.71
CA THR A 13 -13.96 9.34 2.18
C THR A 13 -14.65 8.72 3.39
N CYS A 14 -14.84 7.40 3.42
CA CYS A 14 -15.37 6.69 4.58
C CYS A 14 -14.40 6.74 5.77
N LEU A 15 -13.09 6.61 5.53
CA LEU A 15 -12.08 6.72 6.58
C LEU A 15 -12.01 8.13 7.16
N LEU A 16 -12.06 9.16 6.31
CA LEU A 16 -12.11 10.57 6.73
C LEU A 16 -13.43 10.89 7.44
N ALA A 17 -14.55 10.30 7.03
CA ALA A 17 -15.84 10.46 7.70
C ALA A 17 -15.87 9.78 9.08
N LEU A 18 -15.27 8.60 9.23
CA LEU A 18 -15.12 7.92 10.53
C LEU A 18 -14.19 8.70 11.48
N VAL A 19 -13.10 9.26 10.97
CA VAL A 19 -12.21 10.15 11.74
C VAL A 19 -12.96 11.46 12.09
N GLY A 20 -13.72 12.02 11.17
CA GLY A 20 -14.52 13.23 11.39
C GLY A 20 -15.65 13.05 12.42
N LEU A 21 -16.33 11.91 12.43
CA LEU A 21 -17.37 11.58 13.43
C LEU A 21 -16.81 11.35 14.83
N SER A 22 -15.57 10.92 14.95
CA SER A 22 -14.89 10.75 16.24
C SER A 22 -14.43 12.08 16.87
N ILE A 23 -14.39 13.17 16.10
CA ILE A 23 -13.96 14.51 16.55
C ILE A 23 -15.12 15.35 17.10
N SER A 24 -16.37 14.96 16.84
CA SER A 24 -17.54 15.75 17.21
C SER A 24 -18.11 15.49 18.60
N THR A 25 -17.39 14.82 19.50
CA THR A 25 -17.75 14.77 20.91
C THR A 25 -17.17 15.97 21.69
N PRO A 26 -17.92 16.62 22.59
CA PRO A 26 -17.49 17.84 23.28
C PRO A 26 -16.46 17.53 24.36
N ALA A 27 -15.22 17.37 23.97
CA ALA A 27 -14.06 17.26 24.85
C ALA A 27 -13.15 18.49 24.72
N LEU A 28 -13.75 19.69 24.64
CA LEU A 28 -13.04 20.95 24.50
C LEU A 28 -12.37 21.47 25.78
N ALA A 29 -12.32 20.68 26.86
CA ALA A 29 -11.79 21.12 28.14
C ALA A 29 -10.48 20.47 28.58
N GLN A 30 -9.71 19.78 27.70
CA GLN A 30 -8.42 19.19 28.07
C GLN A 30 -7.43 19.21 26.90
N ASP A 31 -7.01 20.39 26.47
CA ASP A 31 -6.25 20.59 25.24
C ASP A 31 -4.73 20.29 25.37
N ASP A 32 -4.18 20.20 26.58
CA ASP A 32 -2.73 19.99 26.79
C ASP A 32 -2.24 18.55 26.56
N ALA A 33 -3.16 17.62 26.30
CA ALA A 33 -2.82 16.21 26.13
C ALA A 33 -2.76 15.73 24.67
N ARG A 34 -3.08 16.54 23.66
CA ARG A 34 -3.14 16.12 22.24
C ARG A 34 -1.77 15.97 21.59
N GLY A 35 -0.85 16.91 21.84
CA GLY A 35 0.49 16.87 21.26
C GLY A 35 1.28 15.60 21.57
N PRO A 36 1.41 15.17 22.85
CA PRO A 36 2.16 13.95 23.19
C PRO A 36 1.58 12.67 22.61
N ARG A 37 0.29 12.64 22.29
CA ARG A 37 -0.41 11.44 21.75
C ARG A 37 -0.22 11.28 20.27
N LEU A 38 -0.45 12.35 19.52
CA LEU A 38 -0.20 12.35 18.07
C LEU A 38 1.27 12.02 17.79
N VAL A 39 2.17 12.62 18.53
CA VAL A 39 3.62 12.33 18.45
C VAL A 39 3.90 10.84 18.69
N ARG A 40 3.28 10.23 19.72
CA ARG A 40 3.44 8.79 19.99
C ARG A 40 2.85 7.92 18.88
N ALA A 41 1.68 8.28 18.34
CA ALA A 41 1.08 7.55 17.23
C ALA A 41 1.95 7.65 15.98
N VAL A 42 2.41 8.84 15.61
CA VAL A 42 3.31 9.06 14.48
C VAL A 42 4.63 8.30 14.67
N LYS A 43 5.29 8.44 15.82
CA LYS A 43 6.52 7.68 16.13
C LYS A 43 6.28 6.19 16.02
N GLY A 44 5.18 5.69 16.57
CA GLY A 44 4.80 4.29 16.47
C GLY A 44 4.58 3.84 15.03
N THR A 45 3.93 4.64 14.19
CA THR A 45 3.72 4.35 12.76
C THR A 45 5.04 4.31 12.00
N VAL A 46 5.92 5.29 12.21
CA VAL A 46 7.23 5.35 11.55
C VAL A 46 8.13 4.18 11.93
N LEU A 47 8.04 3.69 13.16
CA LEU A 47 8.85 2.55 13.63
C LEU A 47 8.23 1.18 13.36
N ASP A 48 7.00 1.12 12.82
CA ASP A 48 6.29 -0.14 12.59
C ASP A 48 6.64 -0.72 11.21
N PRO A 49 7.22 -1.93 11.13
CA PRO A 49 7.53 -2.58 9.85
C PRO A 49 6.31 -2.78 8.95
N THR A 50 5.11 -2.92 9.52
CA THR A 50 3.87 -3.08 8.76
C THR A 50 3.52 -1.85 7.92
N THR A 51 4.10 -0.69 8.25
CA THR A 51 3.98 0.54 7.45
C THR A 51 4.70 0.42 6.12
N TYR A 52 5.83 -0.26 6.08
CA TYR A 52 6.71 -0.31 4.91
C TYR A 52 6.56 -1.58 4.07
N ALA A 53 6.21 -2.70 4.72
CA ALA A 53 6.19 -4.01 4.08
C ALA A 53 5.34 -4.06 2.80
N PRO A 54 4.11 -3.52 2.72
CA PRO A 54 3.33 -3.54 1.49
C PRO A 54 3.99 -2.78 0.34
N ALA A 55 4.60 -1.62 0.62
CA ALA A 55 5.27 -0.81 -0.39
C ALA A 55 6.55 -1.46 -0.91
N LEU A 56 7.37 -2.00 -0.02
CA LEU A 56 8.62 -2.67 -0.38
C LEU A 56 8.37 -3.94 -1.20
N LEU A 57 7.41 -4.76 -0.79
CA LEU A 57 7.06 -5.98 -1.52
C LEU A 57 6.41 -5.67 -2.88
N SER A 58 5.56 -4.65 -2.94
CA SER A 58 4.98 -4.19 -4.20
C SER A 58 6.06 -3.67 -5.15
N TYR A 59 7.00 -2.86 -4.65
CA TYR A 59 8.13 -2.36 -5.43
C TYR A 59 8.99 -3.50 -5.98
N ASP A 60 9.49 -4.38 -5.11
CA ASP A 60 10.36 -5.49 -5.52
C ASP A 60 9.68 -6.42 -6.53
N SER A 61 8.45 -6.81 -6.27
CA SER A 61 7.72 -7.71 -7.16
C SER A 61 7.44 -7.11 -8.53
N THR A 62 7.03 -5.83 -8.57
CA THR A 62 6.73 -5.13 -9.82
C THR A 62 8.00 -4.83 -10.61
N MET A 63 9.12 -4.52 -9.93
CA MET A 63 10.42 -4.37 -10.58
C MET A 63 10.88 -5.66 -11.25
N ARG A 64 10.80 -6.80 -10.56
CA ARG A 64 11.15 -8.11 -11.14
C ARG A 64 10.28 -8.46 -12.34
N ASP A 65 8.97 -8.23 -12.24
CA ASP A 65 8.04 -8.42 -13.35
C ASP A 65 8.40 -7.51 -14.54
N TRP A 66 8.69 -6.23 -14.27
CA TRP A 66 9.10 -5.26 -15.28
C TRP A 66 10.42 -5.65 -15.97
N ASP A 67 11.43 -6.06 -15.19
CA ASP A 67 12.72 -6.49 -15.71
C ASP A 67 12.59 -7.73 -16.62
N THR A 68 11.83 -8.72 -16.18
CA THR A 68 11.61 -9.95 -16.96
C THR A 68 10.66 -9.77 -18.14
N SER A 69 9.91 -8.69 -18.20
CA SER A 69 9.05 -8.33 -19.36
C SER A 69 9.83 -7.67 -20.48
N GLN A 70 11.02 -7.09 -20.23
CA GLN A 70 11.78 -6.35 -21.25
C GLN A 70 12.17 -7.18 -22.47
N PRO A 71 12.60 -8.44 -22.38
CA PRO A 71 12.86 -9.27 -23.54
C PRO A 71 11.64 -9.42 -24.46
N PHE A 72 10.45 -9.52 -23.90
CA PHE A 72 9.21 -9.63 -24.68
C PHE A 72 8.90 -8.35 -25.44
N PHE A 73 9.04 -7.18 -24.79
CA PHE A 73 8.80 -5.89 -25.45
C PHE A 73 9.77 -5.64 -26.60
N ARG A 74 11.04 -6.06 -26.48
CA ARG A 74 12.04 -6.00 -27.57
C ARG A 74 11.68 -6.91 -28.76
N ASN A 75 10.92 -7.96 -28.51
CA ASN A 75 10.42 -8.90 -29.52
C ASN A 75 8.99 -8.58 -30.01
N GLY A 76 8.50 -7.35 -29.77
CA GLY A 76 7.22 -6.87 -30.32
C GLY A 76 5.98 -7.24 -29.51
N PHE A 77 6.12 -7.81 -28.30
CA PHE A 77 4.99 -8.05 -27.44
C PHE A 77 4.45 -6.73 -26.87
N VAL A 78 3.16 -6.69 -26.62
CA VAL A 78 2.46 -5.50 -26.10
C VAL A 78 2.30 -5.56 -24.59
N GLU A 79 2.31 -4.39 -23.95
CA GLU A 79 2.01 -4.25 -22.54
C GLU A 79 0.50 -4.21 -22.29
N LYS A 80 0.03 -5.03 -21.36
CA LYS A 80 -1.41 -5.14 -21.02
C LYS A 80 -1.88 -4.06 -20.04
N ASN A 81 -0.98 -3.60 -19.17
CA ASN A 81 -1.30 -2.61 -18.16
C ASN A 81 -1.19 -1.20 -18.75
N ALA A 82 -2.32 -0.52 -18.92
CA ALA A 82 -2.41 0.83 -19.46
C ALA A 82 -1.46 1.86 -18.80
N ARG A 83 -1.07 1.65 -17.53
CA ARG A 83 -0.16 2.55 -16.82
C ARG A 83 1.29 2.47 -17.32
N PHE A 84 1.64 1.38 -18.00
CA PHE A 84 2.97 1.11 -18.53
C PHE A 84 3.01 1.16 -20.06
N THR A 85 1.97 1.73 -20.70
CA THR A 85 1.92 1.93 -22.14
C THR A 85 2.09 3.39 -22.52
N VAL A 86 2.66 3.63 -23.69
CA VAL A 86 2.88 4.99 -24.24
C VAL A 86 1.56 5.75 -24.40
N THR A 87 0.51 5.06 -24.82
CA THR A 87 -0.80 5.67 -25.10
C THR A 87 -1.71 5.77 -23.87
N GLY A 88 -1.34 5.14 -22.75
CA GLY A 88 -2.23 4.99 -21.59
C GLY A 88 -3.42 4.05 -21.81
N LEU A 89 -3.40 3.27 -22.90
CA LEU A 89 -4.40 2.26 -23.21
C LEU A 89 -3.82 0.86 -23.05
N SER A 90 -4.62 -0.10 -22.59
CA SER A 90 -4.22 -1.51 -22.47
C SER A 90 -3.88 -2.10 -23.85
N TYR A 91 -2.97 -3.06 -23.87
CA TYR A 91 -2.48 -3.72 -25.07
C TYR A 91 -1.75 -2.75 -26.03
N GLY A 92 -0.98 -1.85 -25.47
CA GLY A 92 -0.18 -0.88 -26.20
C GLY A 92 1.33 -1.14 -26.15
N GLN A 93 2.08 -0.31 -26.87
CA GLN A 93 3.52 -0.29 -26.77
C GLN A 93 3.94 0.05 -25.34
N ALA A 94 4.86 -0.72 -24.76
CA ALA A 94 5.41 -0.44 -23.45
C ALA A 94 6.16 0.90 -23.43
N ILE A 95 6.08 1.63 -22.32
CA ILE A 95 6.92 2.81 -22.08
C ILE A 95 8.39 2.39 -21.95
N GLY A 96 9.30 3.37 -22.12
CA GLY A 96 10.73 3.08 -21.93
C GLY A 96 11.05 2.56 -20.53
N TYR A 97 12.13 1.76 -20.45
CA TYR A 97 12.54 1.06 -19.21
C TYR A 97 12.61 1.99 -17.99
N GLU A 98 13.30 3.12 -18.11
CA GLU A 98 13.45 4.08 -17.01
C GLU A 98 12.13 4.79 -16.64
N ALA A 99 11.26 5.02 -17.61
CA ALA A 99 9.93 5.55 -17.36
C ALA A 99 9.08 4.54 -16.55
N GLY A 100 9.19 3.25 -16.88
CA GLY A 100 8.55 2.17 -16.12
C GLY A 100 9.06 2.09 -14.67
N ARG A 101 10.37 2.13 -14.47
CA ARG A 101 10.97 2.18 -13.12
C ARG A 101 10.46 3.37 -12.30
N THR A 102 10.40 4.53 -12.93
CA THR A 102 9.88 5.75 -12.27
C THR A 102 8.40 5.58 -11.90
N GLN A 103 7.61 4.97 -12.76
CA GLN A 103 6.19 4.70 -12.48
C GLN A 103 6.04 3.70 -11.32
N ILE A 104 6.85 2.64 -11.27
CA ILE A 104 6.86 1.65 -10.19
C ILE A 104 7.21 2.31 -8.85
N LEU A 105 8.21 3.19 -8.83
CA LEU A 105 8.57 3.93 -7.62
C LEU A 105 7.42 4.83 -7.14
N LYS A 106 6.77 5.55 -8.05
CA LYS A 106 5.59 6.38 -7.71
C LYS A 106 4.45 5.55 -7.12
N ASP A 107 4.21 4.37 -7.69
CA ASP A 107 3.19 3.46 -7.20
C ASP A 107 3.53 2.93 -5.80
N ALA A 108 4.78 2.56 -5.56
CA ALA A 108 5.25 2.12 -4.25
C ALA A 108 5.15 3.23 -3.19
N LEU A 109 5.48 4.47 -3.56
CA LEU A 109 5.32 5.62 -2.66
C LEU A 109 3.85 5.86 -2.32
N SER A 110 2.93 5.70 -3.29
CA SER A 110 1.50 5.78 -3.02
C SER A 110 1.01 4.67 -2.09
N VAL A 111 1.55 3.46 -2.23
CA VAL A 111 1.26 2.33 -1.31
C VAL A 111 1.79 2.65 0.09
N LEU A 112 2.99 3.22 0.21
CA LEU A 112 3.57 3.63 1.49
C LEU A 112 2.70 4.69 2.18
N GLU A 113 2.22 5.69 1.44
CA GLU A 113 1.33 6.72 1.96
C GLU A 113 0.04 6.10 2.52
N VAL A 114 -0.62 5.25 1.75
CA VAL A 114 -1.85 4.55 2.20
C VAL A 114 -1.58 3.71 3.44
N SER A 115 -0.50 2.95 3.46
CA SER A 115 -0.12 2.09 4.59
C SER A 115 0.20 2.90 5.84
N ALA A 116 0.90 4.03 5.69
CA ALA A 116 1.22 4.93 6.80
C ALA A 116 -0.05 5.59 7.40
N VAL A 117 -0.97 6.05 6.56
CA VAL A 117 -2.25 6.62 7.00
C VAL A 117 -3.09 5.58 7.73
N GLN A 118 -3.15 4.35 7.19
CA GLN A 118 -3.86 3.23 7.82
C GLN A 118 -3.29 2.94 9.22
N ASN A 119 -1.97 2.71 9.32
CA ASN A 119 -1.31 2.42 10.59
C ASN A 119 -1.44 3.56 11.61
N LEU A 120 -1.38 4.81 11.15
CA LEU A 120 -1.61 5.97 12.03
C LEU A 120 -3.03 5.97 12.59
N SER A 121 -4.02 5.72 11.74
CA SER A 121 -5.44 5.68 12.13
C SER A 121 -5.68 4.58 13.16
N GLU A 122 -5.17 3.37 12.92
CA GLU A 122 -5.30 2.24 13.85
C GLU A 122 -4.62 2.53 15.20
N ARG A 123 -3.45 3.19 15.22
CA ARG A 123 -2.79 3.59 16.46
C ARG A 123 -3.56 4.64 17.23
N LEU A 124 -4.22 5.56 16.56
CA LEU A 124 -5.09 6.55 17.21
C LEU A 124 -6.30 5.86 17.85
N VAL A 125 -6.92 4.89 17.16
CA VAL A 125 -8.00 4.06 17.70
C VAL A 125 -7.51 3.23 18.89
N GLU A 126 -6.36 2.55 18.76
CA GLU A 126 -5.73 1.79 19.87
C GLU A 126 -5.54 2.69 21.11
N GLN A 127 -5.00 3.90 20.94
CA GLN A 127 -4.82 4.84 22.05
C GLN A 127 -6.16 5.31 22.66
N ALA A 128 -7.22 5.45 21.88
CA ALA A 128 -8.54 5.78 22.39
C ALA A 128 -9.11 4.61 23.23
N LEU A 129 -8.98 3.38 22.73
CA LEU A 129 -9.41 2.16 23.43
C LEU A 129 -8.63 1.93 24.73
N LEU A 130 -7.32 2.16 24.75
CA LEU A 130 -6.48 2.04 25.94
C LEU A 130 -6.92 2.97 27.08
N ARG A 131 -7.58 4.08 26.76
CA ARG A 131 -8.15 4.99 27.79
C ARG A 131 -9.51 4.53 28.27
N ARG A 132 -10.29 4.06 27.33
CA ARG A 132 -11.66 3.63 27.65
C ARG A 132 -11.65 2.34 28.49
N PHE A 133 -10.65 1.49 28.27
CA PHE A 133 -10.52 0.17 28.87
C PHE A 133 -9.11 -0.03 29.47
N PRO A 134 -8.73 0.73 30.52
CA PRO A 134 -7.38 0.68 31.08
C PRO A 134 -7.03 -0.69 31.67
N GLU A 135 -8.03 -1.46 32.11
CA GLU A 135 -7.87 -2.82 32.66
C GLU A 135 -7.53 -3.86 31.55
N HIS A 136 -7.81 -3.57 30.30
CA HIS A 136 -7.62 -4.49 29.16
C HIS A 136 -6.44 -4.12 28.24
N GLN A 137 -5.43 -3.39 28.74
CA GLN A 137 -4.34 -2.85 27.93
C GLN A 137 -3.59 -3.89 27.09
N LYS A 138 -3.31 -5.08 27.66
CA LYS A 138 -2.61 -6.16 26.97
C LYS A 138 -3.43 -6.67 25.78
N MET A 139 -4.72 -6.85 25.98
CA MET A 139 -5.65 -7.30 24.94
C MET A 139 -5.79 -6.26 23.82
N VAL A 140 -6.00 -4.99 24.16
CA VAL A 140 -6.12 -3.90 23.18
C VAL A 140 -4.87 -3.81 22.31
N LYS A 141 -3.68 -3.84 22.90
CA LYS A 141 -2.40 -3.82 22.17
C LYS A 141 -2.22 -5.04 21.27
N ALA A 142 -2.61 -6.23 21.76
CA ALA A 142 -2.53 -7.47 20.98
C ALA A 142 -3.46 -7.42 19.75
N ILE A 143 -4.71 -6.96 19.94
CA ILE A 143 -5.67 -6.80 18.85
C ILE A 143 -5.15 -5.79 17.81
N GLY A 144 -4.69 -4.60 18.23
CA GLY A 144 -4.14 -3.60 17.33
C GLY A 144 -2.91 -4.09 16.55
N TRP A 145 -2.06 -4.90 17.19
CA TRP A 145 -0.93 -5.54 16.51
C TRP A 145 -1.39 -6.55 15.45
N VAL A 146 -2.32 -7.45 15.80
CA VAL A 146 -2.88 -8.45 14.88
C VAL A 146 -3.56 -7.77 13.69
N GLU A 147 -4.32 -6.70 13.93
CA GLU A 147 -5.00 -5.92 12.90
C GLU A 147 -3.98 -5.34 11.90
N ARG A 148 -2.96 -4.62 12.36
CA ARG A 148 -1.91 -4.06 11.50
C ARG A 148 -1.18 -5.13 10.69
N MET A 149 -0.81 -6.25 11.31
CA MET A 149 -0.18 -7.38 10.63
C MET A 149 -1.10 -7.98 9.55
N SER A 150 -2.39 -8.14 9.86
CA SER A 150 -3.36 -8.72 8.93
C SER A 150 -3.59 -7.81 7.71
N VAL A 151 -3.75 -6.51 7.95
CA VAL A 151 -3.92 -5.51 6.87
C VAL A 151 -2.68 -5.45 6.00
N ALA A 152 -1.48 -5.34 6.60
CA ALA A 152 -0.23 -5.29 5.86
C ALA A 152 0.00 -6.57 5.04
N SER A 153 -0.31 -7.75 5.61
CA SER A 153 -0.19 -9.04 4.91
C SER A 153 -1.16 -9.12 3.73
N LEU A 154 -2.41 -8.71 3.92
CA LEU A 154 -3.42 -8.72 2.86
C LEU A 154 -3.06 -7.75 1.73
N MET A 155 -2.60 -6.54 2.06
CA MET A 155 -2.13 -5.56 1.09
C MET A 155 -0.93 -6.10 0.30
N SER A 156 0.07 -6.64 1.01
CA SER A 156 1.26 -7.25 0.38
C SER A 156 0.88 -8.39 -0.56
N TYR A 157 0.03 -9.31 -0.12
CA TYR A 157 -0.43 -10.41 -0.94
C TYR A 157 -1.16 -9.95 -2.22
N ARG A 158 -2.05 -8.96 -2.09
CA ARG A 158 -2.83 -8.46 -3.23
C ARG A 158 -2.01 -7.65 -4.21
N LEU A 159 -1.04 -6.88 -3.73
CA LEU A 159 -0.22 -6.01 -4.56
C LEU A 159 0.98 -6.76 -5.17
N ALA A 160 1.68 -7.54 -4.37
CA ALA A 160 2.91 -8.19 -4.79
C ALA A 160 2.69 -9.59 -5.37
N GLY A 161 1.71 -10.35 -4.89
CA GLY A 161 1.48 -11.73 -5.28
C GLY A 161 1.31 -11.96 -6.79
N PRO A 162 0.46 -11.18 -7.50
CA PRO A 162 0.32 -11.30 -8.96
C PRO A 162 1.62 -11.03 -9.71
N HIS A 163 2.40 -10.00 -9.31
CA HIS A 163 3.67 -9.65 -9.95
C HIS A 163 4.76 -10.69 -9.72
N TYR A 164 4.88 -11.28 -8.52
CA TYR A 164 5.81 -12.39 -8.28
C TYR A 164 5.48 -13.63 -9.12
N ARG A 165 4.20 -13.90 -9.37
CA ARG A 165 3.77 -14.98 -10.26
C ARG A 165 4.15 -14.66 -11.70
N GLN A 166 3.80 -13.47 -12.18
CA GLN A 166 4.10 -13.03 -13.53
C GLN A 166 5.62 -13.02 -13.80
N TRP A 167 6.43 -12.54 -12.85
CA TRP A 167 7.87 -12.63 -12.92
C TRP A 167 8.37 -14.04 -13.21
N ARG A 168 7.90 -15.04 -12.46
CA ARG A 168 8.32 -16.44 -12.66
C ARG A 168 7.87 -17.00 -14.00
N GLU A 169 6.67 -16.66 -14.41
CA GLU A 169 6.11 -17.06 -15.71
C GLU A 169 6.91 -16.43 -16.86
N ASN A 170 7.23 -15.15 -16.76
CA ASN A 170 8.06 -14.44 -17.74
C ASN A 170 9.46 -15.03 -17.84
N ASP A 171 10.13 -15.30 -16.72
CA ASP A 171 11.48 -15.88 -16.70
C ASP A 171 11.51 -17.27 -17.36
N ALA A 172 10.56 -18.12 -17.03
CA ALA A 172 10.41 -19.45 -17.64
C ALA A 172 10.12 -19.35 -19.15
N LEU A 173 9.22 -18.47 -19.56
CA LEU A 173 8.84 -18.30 -20.96
C LEU A 173 9.98 -17.67 -21.79
N ALA A 174 10.66 -16.66 -21.27
CA ALA A 174 11.83 -16.05 -21.94
C ALA A 174 12.95 -17.08 -22.17
N SER A 175 13.17 -17.96 -21.19
CA SER A 175 14.11 -19.08 -21.30
C SER A 175 13.73 -20.05 -22.41
N ALA A 176 12.44 -20.43 -22.46
CA ALA A 176 11.93 -21.37 -23.47
C ALA A 176 11.96 -20.78 -24.90
N LEU A 177 11.79 -19.46 -25.04
CA LEU A 177 11.83 -18.76 -26.33
C LEU A 177 13.25 -18.29 -26.74
N GLY A 178 14.25 -18.47 -25.89
CA GLY A 178 15.61 -17.99 -26.17
C GLY A 178 15.77 -16.47 -26.12
N TYR A 179 14.95 -15.76 -25.40
CA TYR A 179 14.94 -14.29 -25.27
C TYR A 179 15.90 -13.79 -24.18
N ARG A 180 17.08 -14.37 -24.06
CA ARG A 180 18.08 -13.96 -23.07
C ARG A 180 19.12 -13.01 -23.66
#